data_0caf76146dbed093feca10e9c37d4a6c
#
_entry.id   0caf76146dbed093feca10e9c37d4a6c
#
_cell.length_a   1.000
_cell.length_b   1.000
_cell.length_c   1.000
_cell.angle_alpha   90.00
_cell.angle_beta   90.00
_cell.angle_gamma   90.00
#
_symmetry.space_group_name_H-M   'P 1'
#
loop_
_entity.id
_entity.type
_entity.pdbx_description
1 polymer ?
#
loop_
_entity_poly.entity_id
_entity_poly.type
_entity_poly.pdbx_seq_one_letter_code
_entity_poly.pdbx_strand_id
1 'polypeptide(L)'
;LAAWNAFAFLRLRNAAEQITQSEVLFNLLVDVGELTVLLGLAGGPSNPFVSLYLVPVTLATVAMPARWSLVVAILCIVLYGLLLALFLPMESPHPVIGGDFNLHLVGMWVNFVVAVWMITVFVRFMASVLRRHDLRLSRARENTLRNEQIVALGTVAAGAAHQLGTPLSTMSMVVEELRSERSDDEELQE
;
A
#
# COMPACT_ATOMS: atom_id res chain seq x y z
N LEU A 1 -26.40 8.40 10.98
CA LEU A 1 -25.66 7.27 10.40
C LEU A 1 -25.65 7.37 8.86
N ALA A 2 -26.76 7.05 8.18
CA ALA A 2 -26.82 7.05 6.71
C ALA A 2 -26.48 8.41 6.08
N ALA A 3 -26.88 9.52 6.69
CA ALA A 3 -26.61 10.88 6.20
C ALA A 3 -25.12 11.24 6.29
N TRP A 4 -24.42 10.83 7.34
CA TRP A 4 -22.97 11.04 7.49
C TRP A 4 -22.18 10.21 6.49
N ASN A 5 -22.49 8.93 6.37
CA ASN A 5 -21.86 8.05 5.39
C ASN A 5 -22.11 8.48 3.95
N ALA A 6 -23.32 8.96 3.63
CA ALA A 6 -23.63 9.53 2.32
C ALA A 6 -22.85 10.83 2.06
N PHE A 7 -22.73 11.70 3.06
CA PHE A 7 -21.93 12.93 2.97
C PHE A 7 -20.44 12.63 2.77
N ALA A 8 -19.88 11.73 3.57
CA ALA A 8 -18.49 11.27 3.43
C ALA A 8 -18.23 10.65 2.04
N PHE A 9 -19.16 9.82 1.55
CA PHE A 9 -19.07 9.21 0.22
C PHE A 9 -19.12 10.25 -0.91
N LEU A 10 -20.05 11.22 -0.84
CA LEU A 10 -20.17 12.30 -1.82
C LEU A 10 -18.94 13.20 -1.83
N ARG A 11 -18.37 13.49 -0.65
CA ARG A 11 -17.16 14.28 -0.50
C ARG A 11 -15.95 13.55 -1.09
N LEU A 12 -15.80 12.27 -0.79
CA LEU A 12 -14.71 11.42 -1.34
C LEU A 12 -14.81 11.27 -2.86
N ARG A 13 -16.01 11.16 -3.40
CA ARG A 13 -16.23 11.06 -4.84
C ARG A 13 -15.90 12.36 -5.59
N ASN A 14 -16.10 13.51 -4.96
CA ASN A 14 -15.85 14.82 -5.56
C ASN A 14 -14.45 15.38 -5.27
N ALA A 15 -13.70 14.77 -4.31
CA ALA A 15 -12.36 15.17 -3.97
C ALA A 15 -11.36 14.51 -4.93
N ALA A 16 -10.96 15.25 -5.96
CA ALA A 16 -9.75 14.94 -6.75
C ALA A 16 -8.46 15.24 -5.95
N GLU A 17 -8.57 15.74 -4.73
CA GLU A 17 -7.46 16.06 -3.83
C GLU A 17 -7.08 14.87 -2.94
N GLN A 18 -5.80 14.82 -2.59
CA GLN A 18 -5.22 13.76 -1.76
C GLN A 18 -5.93 13.67 -0.42
N ILE A 19 -6.59 12.55 -0.17
CA ILE A 19 -7.25 12.24 1.10
C ILE A 19 -6.21 12.24 2.21
N THR A 20 -6.37 13.13 3.18
CA THR A 20 -5.43 13.26 4.29
C THR A 20 -5.64 12.12 5.30
N GLN A 21 -4.54 11.58 5.85
CA GLN A 21 -4.58 10.50 6.85
C GLN A 21 -5.47 10.84 8.07
N SER A 22 -5.53 12.12 8.46
CA SER A 22 -6.38 12.59 9.55
C SER A 22 -7.88 12.50 9.22
N GLU A 23 -8.28 12.70 7.97
CA GLU A 23 -9.69 12.55 7.55
C GLU A 23 -10.13 11.08 7.58
N VAL A 24 -9.27 10.16 7.12
CA VAL A 24 -9.53 8.72 7.22
C VAL A 24 -9.66 8.29 8.67
N LEU A 25 -8.75 8.75 9.54
CA LEU A 25 -8.81 8.44 10.97
C LEU A 25 -10.08 8.97 11.61
N PHE A 26 -10.46 10.22 11.33
CA PHE A 26 -11.67 10.83 11.87
C PHE A 26 -12.92 10.05 11.47
N ASN A 27 -13.07 9.69 10.19
CA ASN A 27 -14.21 8.90 9.72
C ASN A 27 -14.27 7.53 10.41
N LEU A 28 -13.11 6.82 10.53
CA LEU A 28 -13.06 5.54 11.24
C LEU A 28 -13.42 5.66 12.72
N LEU A 29 -13.03 6.75 13.40
CA LEU A 29 -13.39 6.98 14.79
C LEU A 29 -14.89 7.26 14.94
N VAL A 30 -15.49 7.99 14.00
CA VAL A 30 -16.95 8.21 13.96
C VAL A 30 -17.66 6.87 13.75
N ASP A 31 -17.26 6.06 12.78
CA ASP A 31 -17.86 4.74 12.51
C ASP A 31 -17.78 3.81 13.73
N VAL A 32 -16.63 3.79 14.41
CA VAL A 32 -16.43 3.01 15.64
C VAL A 32 -17.35 3.52 16.76
N GLY A 33 -17.48 4.84 16.92
CA GLY A 33 -18.37 5.46 17.92
C GLY A 33 -19.84 5.12 17.65
N GLU A 34 -20.28 5.28 16.39
CA GLU A 34 -21.64 4.95 15.95
C GLU A 34 -21.97 3.47 16.19
N LEU A 35 -21.04 2.58 15.82
CA LEU A 35 -21.18 1.14 16.04
C LEU A 35 -21.27 0.81 17.53
N THR A 36 -20.50 1.48 18.39
CA THR A 36 -20.54 1.30 19.84
C THR A 36 -21.89 1.66 20.42
N VAL A 37 -22.45 2.83 20.05
CA VAL A 37 -23.77 3.27 20.49
C VAL A 37 -24.85 2.29 20.04
N LEU A 38 -24.79 1.86 18.78
CA LEU A 38 -25.76 0.94 18.20
C LEU A 38 -25.73 -0.44 18.90
N LEU A 39 -24.54 -0.97 19.17
CA LEU A 39 -24.37 -2.22 19.91
C LEU A 39 -24.88 -2.09 21.35
N GLY A 40 -24.57 -0.97 22.02
CA GLY A 40 -25.07 -0.70 23.38
C GLY A 40 -26.60 -0.69 23.45
N LEU A 41 -27.28 -0.15 22.45
CA LEU A 41 -28.74 -0.15 22.36
C LEU A 41 -29.35 -1.48 21.90
N ALA A 42 -28.59 -2.30 21.18
CA ALA A 42 -29.07 -3.52 20.51
C ALA A 42 -28.71 -4.83 21.26
N GLY A 43 -28.42 -4.77 22.57
CA GLY A 43 -28.16 -5.94 23.41
C GLY A 43 -26.73 -6.06 23.91
N GLY A 44 -25.90 -5.04 23.69
CA GLY A 44 -24.56 -4.93 24.29
C GLY A 44 -23.58 -6.02 23.84
N PRO A 45 -22.80 -6.58 24.78
CA PRO A 45 -21.72 -7.51 24.46
C PRO A 45 -22.18 -8.88 23.96
N SER A 46 -23.45 -9.26 24.18
CA SER A 46 -24.02 -10.52 23.69
C SER A 46 -24.52 -10.44 22.25
N ASN A 47 -24.48 -9.24 21.64
CA ASN A 47 -24.92 -9.05 20.28
C ASN A 47 -23.92 -9.68 19.29
N PRO A 48 -24.34 -10.57 18.37
CA PRO A 48 -23.46 -11.21 17.39
C PRO A 48 -22.76 -10.20 16.46
N PHE A 49 -23.31 -9.00 16.29
CA PHE A 49 -22.73 -7.94 15.46
C PHE A 49 -21.53 -7.22 16.08
N VAL A 50 -21.09 -7.61 17.27
CA VAL A 50 -19.82 -7.12 17.86
C VAL A 50 -18.63 -7.41 16.92
N SER A 51 -18.69 -8.49 16.13
CA SER A 51 -17.68 -8.79 15.12
C SER A 51 -17.50 -7.69 14.05
N LEU A 52 -18.48 -6.79 13.87
CA LEU A 52 -18.36 -5.66 12.95
C LEU A 52 -17.25 -4.68 13.34
N TYR A 53 -16.78 -4.66 14.59
CA TYR A 53 -15.57 -3.90 14.96
C TYR A 53 -14.32 -4.34 14.17
N LEU A 54 -14.30 -5.54 13.60
CA LEU A 54 -13.20 -6.00 12.76
C LEU A 54 -13.10 -5.21 11.45
N VAL A 55 -14.21 -4.62 10.98
CA VAL A 55 -14.24 -3.84 9.73
C VAL A 55 -13.38 -2.57 9.85
N PRO A 56 -13.62 -1.65 10.79
CA PRO A 56 -12.78 -0.47 10.95
C PRO A 56 -11.32 -0.84 11.31
N VAL A 57 -11.07 -1.92 12.04
CA VAL A 57 -9.72 -2.41 12.33
C VAL A 57 -9.00 -2.83 11.05
N THR A 58 -9.64 -3.60 10.17
CA THR A 58 -9.05 -4.02 8.89
C THR A 58 -8.81 -2.83 7.97
N LEU A 59 -9.77 -1.91 7.85
CA LEU A 59 -9.63 -0.70 7.05
C LEU A 59 -8.48 0.17 7.55
N ALA A 60 -8.39 0.40 8.87
CA ALA A 60 -7.27 1.13 9.46
C ALA A 60 -5.92 0.47 9.18
N THR A 61 -5.88 -0.88 9.23
CA THR A 61 -4.63 -1.64 9.02
C THR A 61 -4.15 -1.56 7.57
N VAL A 62 -5.05 -1.50 6.60
CA VAL A 62 -4.72 -1.35 5.17
C VAL A 62 -4.36 0.09 4.82
N ALA A 63 -5.18 1.06 5.29
CA ALA A 63 -5.12 2.44 4.83
C ALA A 63 -4.11 3.30 5.60
N MET A 64 -3.69 2.90 6.82
CA MET A 64 -2.97 3.77 7.73
C MET A 64 -1.61 3.20 8.17
N PRO A 65 -0.67 4.08 8.61
CA PRO A 65 0.58 3.65 9.27
C PRO A 65 0.30 2.83 10.54
N ALA A 66 1.28 1.99 10.91
CA ALA A 66 1.20 1.07 12.05
C ALA A 66 0.65 1.68 13.33
N ARG A 67 1.14 2.87 13.69
CA ARG A 67 0.77 3.57 14.92
C ARG A 67 -0.73 3.85 15.00
N TRP A 68 -1.32 4.34 13.92
CA TRP A 68 -2.74 4.71 13.86
C TRP A 68 -3.65 3.49 13.77
N SER A 69 -3.26 2.46 13.00
CA SER A 69 -4.03 1.22 12.96
C SER A 69 -4.06 0.50 14.33
N LEU A 70 -2.95 0.55 15.09
CA LEU A 70 -2.92 0.02 16.46
C LEU A 70 -3.82 0.82 17.41
N VAL A 71 -3.87 2.15 17.27
CA VAL A 71 -4.79 2.99 18.07
C VAL A 71 -6.23 2.58 17.82
N VAL A 72 -6.65 2.41 16.56
CA VAL A 72 -8.02 1.98 16.22
C VAL A 72 -8.30 0.57 16.77
N ALA A 73 -7.36 -0.36 16.63
CA ALA A 73 -7.50 -1.72 17.14
C ALA A 73 -7.66 -1.75 18.69
N ILE A 74 -6.81 -1.03 19.40
CA ILE A 74 -6.89 -0.90 20.87
C ILE A 74 -8.19 -0.25 21.28
N LEU A 75 -8.62 0.81 20.58
CA LEU A 75 -9.89 1.49 20.85
C LEU A 75 -11.08 0.54 20.72
N CYS A 76 -11.15 -0.28 19.65
CA CYS A 76 -12.21 -1.27 19.47
C CYS A 76 -12.21 -2.33 20.60
N ILE A 77 -11.03 -2.81 21.02
CA ILE A 77 -10.90 -3.75 22.15
C ILE A 77 -11.40 -3.12 23.45
N VAL A 78 -11.00 -1.88 23.72
CA VAL A 78 -11.40 -1.15 24.92
C VAL A 78 -12.89 -0.87 24.94
N LEU A 79 -13.47 -0.41 23.82
CA LEU A 79 -14.89 -0.13 23.73
C LEU A 79 -15.74 -1.39 23.88
N TYR A 80 -15.32 -2.51 23.31
CA TYR A 80 -16.00 -3.79 23.54
C TYR A 80 -15.86 -4.25 25.00
N GLY A 81 -14.68 -4.09 25.59
CA GLY A 81 -14.47 -4.37 27.03
C GLY A 81 -15.31 -3.47 27.95
N LEU A 82 -15.49 -2.19 27.55
CA LEU A 82 -16.35 -1.25 28.26
C LEU A 82 -17.84 -1.66 28.17
N LEU A 83 -18.32 -2.05 26.98
CA LEU A 83 -19.66 -2.61 26.82
C LEU A 83 -19.83 -3.83 27.73
N LEU A 84 -18.85 -4.74 27.76
CA LEU A 84 -18.89 -5.89 28.64
C LEU A 84 -18.99 -5.47 30.11
N ALA A 85 -18.16 -4.54 30.56
CA ALA A 85 -18.15 -4.07 31.95
C ALA A 85 -19.46 -3.36 32.36
N LEU A 86 -20.10 -2.64 31.45
CA LEU A 86 -21.35 -1.94 31.72
C LEU A 86 -22.58 -2.89 31.78
N PHE A 87 -22.54 -3.99 31.02
CA PHE A 87 -23.67 -4.93 30.95
C PHE A 87 -23.55 -6.08 31.95
N LEU A 88 -22.35 -6.43 32.44
CA LEU A 88 -22.15 -7.46 33.48
C LEU A 88 -22.96 -7.22 34.76
N PRO A 89 -23.07 -5.99 35.31
CA PRO A 89 -23.81 -5.73 36.54
C PRO A 89 -25.34 -5.78 36.40
N MET A 90 -25.89 -5.72 35.20
CA MET A 90 -27.34 -5.62 34.96
C MET A 90 -28.05 -6.98 34.90
N GLU A 91 -27.35 -8.08 34.95
CA GLU A 91 -27.94 -9.41 34.86
C GLU A 91 -28.24 -10.03 36.21
N SER A 92 -29.48 -9.89 36.56
CA SER A 92 -30.46 -10.76 37.26
C SER A 92 -30.20 -11.24 38.69
N PRO A 93 -31.25 -11.15 39.54
CA PRO A 93 -31.26 -11.72 40.88
C PRO A 93 -31.41 -13.25 40.95
N HIS A 94 -31.21 -13.98 39.81
CA HIS A 94 -31.34 -15.43 39.81
C HIS A 94 -29.96 -16.13 39.85
N PRO A 95 -29.60 -16.78 40.99
CA PRO A 95 -28.25 -17.32 41.20
C PRO A 95 -27.89 -18.59 40.43
N VAL A 96 -28.77 -19.11 39.55
CA VAL A 96 -28.61 -20.45 38.97
C VAL A 96 -28.01 -20.43 37.55
N ILE A 97 -27.93 -19.25 36.89
CA ILE A 97 -27.46 -19.18 35.48
C ILE A 97 -26.30 -18.17 35.30
N GLY A 98 -26.02 -17.31 36.31
CA GLY A 98 -25.15 -16.13 36.14
C GLY A 98 -23.67 -16.42 35.91
N GLY A 99 -23.12 -17.50 36.47
CA GLY A 99 -21.69 -17.78 36.37
C GLY A 99 -21.21 -18.21 34.99
N ASP A 100 -21.95 -19.09 34.37
CA ASP A 100 -21.61 -19.64 33.05
C ASP A 100 -21.82 -18.62 31.92
N PHE A 101 -22.83 -17.75 32.05
CA PHE A 101 -23.10 -16.71 31.07
C PHE A 101 -22.01 -15.61 31.09
N ASN A 102 -21.58 -15.17 32.26
CA ASN A 102 -20.49 -14.20 32.40
C ASN A 102 -19.17 -14.76 31.86
N LEU A 103 -18.88 -16.03 32.11
CA LEU A 103 -17.69 -16.70 31.56
C LEU A 103 -17.76 -16.78 30.05
N HIS A 104 -18.94 -17.05 29.50
CA HIS A 104 -19.17 -17.07 28.04
C HIS A 104 -18.89 -15.69 27.40
N LEU A 105 -19.39 -14.60 27.99
CA LEU A 105 -19.16 -13.23 27.51
C LEU A 105 -17.68 -12.84 27.57
N VAL A 106 -16.99 -13.20 28.65
CA VAL A 106 -15.54 -12.98 28.76
C VAL A 106 -14.80 -13.80 27.69
N GLY A 107 -15.21 -15.04 27.45
CA GLY A 107 -14.67 -15.89 26.39
C GLY A 107 -14.84 -15.27 24.99
N MET A 108 -16.00 -14.66 24.72
CA MET A 108 -16.25 -13.93 23.48
C MET A 108 -15.33 -12.72 23.32
N TRP A 109 -15.12 -11.95 24.39
CA TRP A 109 -14.19 -10.81 24.39
C TRP A 109 -12.74 -11.25 24.13
N VAL A 110 -12.27 -12.32 24.81
CA VAL A 110 -10.93 -12.87 24.58
C VAL A 110 -10.78 -13.35 23.14
N ASN A 111 -11.77 -14.06 22.61
CA ASN A 111 -11.78 -14.50 21.21
C ASN A 111 -11.71 -13.30 20.25
N PHE A 112 -12.42 -12.22 20.55
CA PHE A 112 -12.37 -10.99 19.77
C PHE A 112 -10.96 -10.36 19.80
N VAL A 113 -10.30 -10.29 20.95
CA VAL A 113 -8.92 -9.79 21.08
C VAL A 113 -7.96 -10.60 20.23
N VAL A 114 -8.07 -11.94 20.26
CA VAL A 114 -7.26 -12.84 19.43
C VAL A 114 -7.54 -12.60 17.94
N ALA A 115 -8.80 -12.44 17.55
CA ALA A 115 -9.18 -12.17 16.16
C ALA A 115 -8.63 -10.82 15.67
N VAL A 116 -8.73 -9.75 16.45
CA VAL A 116 -8.16 -8.43 16.14
C VAL A 116 -6.65 -8.53 15.96
N TRP A 117 -5.96 -9.21 16.88
CA TRP A 117 -4.51 -9.40 16.80
C TRP A 117 -4.12 -10.17 15.54
N MET A 118 -4.76 -11.30 15.28
CA MET A 118 -4.48 -12.16 14.12
C MET A 118 -4.71 -11.41 12.80
N ILE A 119 -5.86 -10.74 12.66
CA ILE A 119 -6.20 -9.97 11.46
C ILE A 119 -5.20 -8.83 11.26
N THR A 120 -4.88 -8.08 12.32
CA THR A 120 -3.93 -6.97 12.23
C THR A 120 -2.56 -7.45 11.77
N VAL A 121 -2.03 -8.52 12.35
CA VAL A 121 -0.73 -9.10 11.95
C VAL A 121 -0.78 -9.61 10.50
N PHE A 122 -1.81 -10.39 10.15
CA PHE A 122 -1.95 -10.98 8.82
C PHE A 122 -2.07 -9.90 7.72
N VAL A 123 -2.95 -8.93 7.92
CA VAL A 123 -3.17 -7.84 6.92
C VAL A 123 -1.89 -7.02 6.75
N ARG A 124 -1.18 -6.70 7.84
CA ARG A 124 0.11 -5.99 7.77
C ARG A 124 1.18 -6.80 7.05
N PHE A 125 1.27 -8.09 7.35
CA PHE A 125 2.19 -8.99 6.65
C PHE A 125 1.88 -8.99 5.16
N MET A 126 0.63 -9.19 4.76
CA MET A 126 0.20 -9.20 3.36
C MET A 126 0.48 -7.86 2.66
N ALA A 127 0.14 -6.73 3.30
CA ALA A 127 0.44 -5.39 2.77
C ALA A 127 1.95 -5.15 2.60
N SER A 128 2.79 -5.71 3.47
CA SER A 128 4.25 -5.62 3.35
C SER A 128 4.79 -6.45 2.18
N VAL A 129 4.23 -7.63 1.96
CA VAL A 129 4.58 -8.52 0.83
C VAL A 129 4.21 -7.84 -0.50
N LEU A 130 2.99 -7.33 -0.62
CA LEU A 130 2.53 -6.62 -1.82
C LEU A 130 3.44 -5.43 -2.14
N ARG A 131 3.74 -4.57 -1.17
CA ARG A 131 4.66 -3.43 -1.37
C ARG A 131 6.05 -3.86 -1.85
N ARG A 132 6.59 -4.96 -1.33
CA ARG A 132 7.87 -5.50 -1.81
C ARG A 132 7.79 -6.00 -3.26
N HIS A 133 6.69 -6.61 -3.64
CA HIS A 133 6.45 -7.04 -5.02
C HIS A 133 6.37 -5.85 -5.97
N ASP A 134 5.62 -4.80 -5.63
CA ASP A 134 5.49 -3.59 -6.43
C ASP A 134 6.85 -2.91 -6.65
N LEU A 135 7.65 -2.79 -5.59
CA LEU A 135 9.01 -2.25 -5.68
C LEU A 135 9.94 -3.09 -6.59
N ARG A 136 9.82 -4.43 -6.54
CA ARG A 136 10.59 -5.32 -7.43
C ARG A 136 10.17 -5.15 -8.89
N LEU A 137 8.87 -5.08 -9.16
CA LEU A 137 8.35 -4.87 -10.50
C LEU A 137 8.76 -3.50 -11.06
N SER A 138 8.71 -2.44 -10.24
CA SER A 138 9.16 -1.10 -10.63
C SER A 138 10.64 -1.10 -11.01
N ARG A 139 11.49 -1.71 -10.19
CA ARG A 139 12.95 -1.83 -10.49
C ARG A 139 13.22 -2.67 -11.73
N ALA A 140 12.49 -3.76 -11.93
CA ALA A 140 12.64 -4.59 -13.13
C ALA A 140 12.29 -3.81 -14.39
N ARG A 141 11.19 -3.04 -14.38
CA ARG A 141 10.80 -2.16 -15.48
C ARG A 141 11.85 -1.09 -15.76
N GLU A 142 12.37 -0.43 -14.73
CA GLU A 142 13.42 0.57 -14.86
C GLU A 142 14.69 -0.02 -15.51
N ASN A 143 15.11 -1.20 -15.06
CA ASN A 143 16.26 -1.90 -15.66
C ASN A 143 16.02 -2.27 -17.14
N THR A 144 14.80 -2.72 -17.48
CA THR A 144 14.45 -3.02 -18.88
C THR A 144 14.55 -1.77 -19.75
N LEU A 145 13.95 -0.66 -19.31
CA LEU A 145 14.01 0.62 -20.04
C LEU A 145 15.45 1.11 -20.21
N ARG A 146 16.27 0.96 -19.16
CA ARG A 146 17.69 1.33 -19.21
C ARG A 146 18.47 0.47 -20.22
N ASN A 147 18.22 -0.84 -20.25
CA ASN A 147 18.85 -1.73 -21.20
C ASN A 147 18.41 -1.41 -22.64
N GLU A 148 17.13 -1.12 -22.86
CA GLU A 148 16.64 -0.68 -24.19
C GLU A 148 17.32 0.61 -24.64
N GLN A 149 17.52 1.59 -23.75
CA GLN A 149 18.24 2.82 -24.05
C GLN A 149 19.70 2.55 -24.42
N ILE A 150 20.39 1.66 -23.69
CA ILE A 150 21.78 1.28 -24.00
C ILE A 150 21.87 0.61 -25.37
N VAL A 151 20.97 -0.30 -25.70
CA VAL A 151 20.92 -0.97 -27.01
C VAL A 151 20.63 0.05 -28.13
N ALA A 152 19.67 0.95 -27.93
CA ALA A 152 19.35 2.00 -28.90
C ALA A 152 20.57 2.92 -29.14
N LEU A 153 21.25 3.35 -28.07
CA LEU A 153 22.45 4.17 -28.15
C LEU A 153 23.59 3.43 -28.87
N GLY A 154 23.79 2.15 -28.56
CA GLY A 154 24.76 1.29 -29.24
C GLY A 154 24.50 1.17 -30.73
N THR A 155 23.23 1.01 -31.13
CA THR A 155 22.84 0.94 -32.55
C THR A 155 23.11 2.27 -33.28
N VAL A 156 22.79 3.41 -32.66
CA VAL A 156 23.10 4.74 -33.21
C VAL A 156 24.60 4.95 -33.34
N ALA A 157 25.38 4.59 -32.32
CA ALA A 157 26.83 4.73 -32.32
C ALA A 157 27.49 3.86 -33.41
N ALA A 158 27.04 2.61 -33.58
CA ALA A 158 27.52 1.71 -34.64
C ALA A 158 27.18 2.25 -36.04
N GLY A 159 25.97 2.78 -36.24
CA GLY A 159 25.55 3.43 -37.47
C GLY A 159 26.40 4.66 -37.79
N ALA A 160 26.65 5.52 -36.82
CA ALA A 160 27.50 6.70 -36.98
C ALA A 160 28.96 6.33 -37.29
N ALA A 161 29.53 5.32 -36.62
CA ALA A 161 30.84 4.83 -36.88
C ALA A 161 30.99 4.28 -38.31
N HIS A 162 30.00 3.54 -38.79
CA HIS A 162 29.95 3.04 -40.17
C HIS A 162 29.87 4.17 -41.22
N GLN A 163 29.00 5.17 -40.96
CA GLN A 163 28.83 6.33 -41.83
C GLN A 163 30.07 7.25 -41.86
N LEU A 164 30.80 7.35 -40.78
CA LEU A 164 32.06 8.12 -40.74
C LEU A 164 33.26 7.32 -41.30
N GLY A 165 33.24 6.03 -41.17
CA GLY A 165 34.31 5.15 -41.68
C GLY A 165 34.45 5.22 -43.23
N THR A 166 33.32 5.32 -43.94
CA THR A 166 33.34 5.40 -45.43
C THR A 166 34.07 6.63 -45.95
N PRO A 167 33.71 7.88 -45.53
CA PRO A 167 34.41 9.08 -45.99
C PRO A 167 35.86 9.15 -45.51
N LEU A 168 36.17 8.66 -44.31
CA LEU A 168 37.56 8.57 -43.81
C LEU A 168 38.40 7.65 -44.66
N SER A 169 37.90 6.48 -45.05
CA SER A 169 38.59 5.55 -45.97
C SER A 169 38.83 6.18 -47.32
N THR A 170 37.83 6.91 -47.86
CA THR A 170 38.00 7.62 -49.16
C THR A 170 39.03 8.73 -49.04
N MET A 171 39.05 9.50 -47.94
CA MET A 171 40.07 10.52 -47.71
C MET A 171 41.47 9.92 -47.62
N SER A 172 41.62 8.79 -46.89
CA SER A 172 42.90 8.08 -46.79
C SER A 172 43.41 7.63 -48.14
N MET A 173 42.55 7.11 -49.02
CA MET A 173 42.90 6.69 -50.34
C MET A 173 43.36 7.85 -51.24
N VAL A 174 42.66 8.99 -51.21
CA VAL A 174 43.05 10.19 -51.97
C VAL A 174 44.36 10.75 -51.44
N VAL A 175 44.59 10.77 -50.15
CA VAL A 175 45.89 11.23 -49.57
C VAL A 175 47.03 10.30 -50.00
N GLU A 176 46.83 9.00 -50.03
CA GLU A 176 47.84 8.03 -50.48
C GLU A 176 48.15 8.18 -51.98
N GLU A 177 47.13 8.40 -52.79
CA GLU A 177 47.29 8.66 -54.24
C GLU A 177 48.10 9.93 -54.51
N LEU A 178 47.78 11.04 -53.80
CA LEU A 178 48.52 12.29 -53.90
C LEU A 178 49.96 12.19 -53.41
N ARG A 179 50.24 11.31 -52.44
CA ARG A 179 51.61 11.02 -51.98
C ARG A 179 52.40 10.24 -53.03
N SER A 180 51.77 9.27 -53.69
CA SER A 180 52.39 8.48 -54.74
C SER A 180 52.71 9.36 -55.96
N GLU A 181 51.78 10.18 -56.41
CA GLU A 181 52.05 11.10 -57.51
C GLU A 181 53.20 12.08 -57.21
N ARG A 182 53.31 12.56 -55.97
CA ARG A 182 54.36 13.48 -55.58
C ARG A 182 55.72 12.81 -55.52
N SER A 183 55.80 11.53 -55.16
CA SER A 183 57.07 10.78 -55.14
C SER A 183 57.57 10.48 -56.54
N ASP A 184 56.65 10.20 -57.49
CA ASP A 184 56.99 9.98 -58.92
C ASP A 184 57.48 11.26 -59.58
N ASP A 185 56.91 12.45 -59.22
CA ASP A 185 57.40 13.74 -59.72
C ASP A 185 58.78 14.14 -59.20
N GLU A 186 59.16 13.71 -57.97
CA GLU A 186 60.51 13.95 -57.46
C GLU A 186 61.55 13.05 -58.13
N GLU A 187 61.23 11.78 -58.46
CA GLU A 187 62.11 10.88 -59.18
C GLU A 187 62.30 11.32 -60.67
N LEU A 188 61.40 12.01 -61.31
CA LEU A 188 61.51 12.51 -62.68
C LEU A 188 62.36 13.82 -62.80
N GLN A 189 62.73 14.42 -61.65
CA GLN A 189 63.55 15.70 -61.61
C GLN A 189 64.98 15.46 -61.22
N GLU A 190 65.43 14.21 -60.92
CA GLU A 190 66.83 13.83 -60.77
C GLU A 190 67.30 13.19 -62.07
#